data_9225e14cfb5a2c4a64718d0e23754b7f
#
_entry.id   9225e14cfb5a2c4a64718d0e23754b7f
#
_cell.length_a   1.000
_cell.length_b   1.000
_cell.length_c   1.000
_cell.angle_alpha   90.00
_cell.angle_beta   90.00
_cell.angle_gamma   90.00
#
_symmetry.space_group_name_H-M   'P 1'
#
loop_
_entity.id
_entity.type
_entity.pdbx_description
1 polymer ?
#
loop_
_entity_poly.entity_id
_entity_poly.type
_entity_poly.pdbx_seq_one_letter_code
_entity_poly.pdbx_strand_id
1 'polypeptide(L)'
;MSNALPDTHTIGVIGAGAWGTALALAGARAGRNVVLWGRDSVAMRDMAINRRNARHLPDIDLPAHIRPTADPAALAGLDVVLLVVPAQAAEDMIVTLSPQFAGLRLLLLCCKGIAAERGMFLSQIMSAHLAHVRMGALSGPSFAADVARSLPTAVTLAIEDESWGEALSQALGSPSFRPYWTSDLSGVEIGGALKNVYAIASGIVAGRGFGDSARAALIARAFAEMCRFGLPFGGRSETLSGLSGLGDLVLTTMSEQSRNLRFGLALGRGEAVEIIRARLGTVEGIATAGAVSTLASRHDIDMPIARAVAAILAGTLSVEAAIDGLMRRPLRAEI
;
A
#
# COMPACT_ATOMS: atom_id res chain seq x y z
N MET A 1 -12.95 -22.55 -11.90
CA MET A 1 -11.51 -22.15 -11.95
C MET A 1 -10.66 -23.39 -11.72
N SER A 2 -9.55 -23.57 -12.45
CA SER A 2 -8.61 -24.68 -12.22
C SER A 2 -8.00 -24.55 -10.82
N ASN A 3 -7.93 -25.64 -10.04
CA ASN A 3 -7.29 -25.68 -8.72
C ASN A 3 -5.75 -25.84 -8.80
N ALA A 4 -5.19 -26.01 -10.01
CA ALA A 4 -3.75 -26.10 -10.18
C ALA A 4 -3.08 -24.79 -9.73
N LEU A 5 -1.87 -24.88 -9.18
CA LEU A 5 -1.08 -23.71 -8.81
C LEU A 5 -0.76 -22.85 -10.05
N PRO A 6 -0.64 -21.52 -9.92
CA PRO A 6 -0.26 -20.67 -11.03
C PRO A 6 1.21 -20.89 -11.40
N ASP A 7 1.53 -20.70 -12.68
CA ASP A 7 2.93 -20.62 -13.08
C ASP A 7 3.56 -19.33 -12.58
N THR A 8 4.62 -19.44 -11.81
CA THR A 8 5.37 -18.31 -11.25
C THR A 8 6.76 -18.16 -11.87
N HIS A 9 7.10 -18.93 -12.92
CA HIS A 9 8.39 -18.80 -13.59
C HIS A 9 8.60 -17.38 -14.14
N THR A 10 7.55 -16.81 -14.74
CA THR A 10 7.53 -15.41 -15.17
C THR A 10 6.36 -14.67 -14.51
N ILE A 11 6.64 -13.55 -13.86
CA ILE A 11 5.63 -12.70 -13.22
C ILE A 11 5.59 -11.32 -13.86
N GLY A 12 4.40 -10.70 -13.87
CA GLY A 12 4.22 -9.32 -14.29
C GLY A 12 4.25 -8.36 -13.09
N VAL A 13 4.84 -7.18 -13.27
CA VAL A 13 4.75 -6.07 -12.33
C VAL A 13 4.27 -4.84 -13.08
N ILE A 14 3.06 -4.37 -12.76
CA ILE A 14 2.45 -3.18 -13.37
C ILE A 14 2.73 -1.98 -12.47
N GLY A 15 3.51 -1.05 -13.00
CA GLY A 15 3.93 0.17 -12.29
C GLY A 15 5.43 0.21 -12.00
N ALA A 16 6.18 0.96 -12.81
CA ALA A 16 7.64 1.12 -12.70
C ALA A 16 8.06 2.29 -11.77
N GLY A 17 7.30 2.53 -10.70
CA GLY A 17 7.69 3.42 -9.60
C GLY A 17 8.73 2.76 -8.68
N ALA A 18 9.11 3.44 -7.59
CA ALA A 18 10.06 2.90 -6.62
C ALA A 18 9.63 1.51 -6.08
N TRP A 19 8.36 1.39 -5.66
CA TRP A 19 7.86 0.14 -5.08
C TRP A 19 7.75 -1.00 -6.11
N GLY A 20 7.25 -0.72 -7.32
CA GLY A 20 7.19 -1.74 -8.38
C GLY A 20 8.57 -2.21 -8.82
N THR A 21 9.53 -1.29 -8.94
CA THR A 21 10.93 -1.65 -9.23
C THR A 21 11.55 -2.49 -8.10
N ALA A 22 11.26 -2.17 -6.84
CA ALA A 22 11.73 -2.94 -5.68
C ALA A 22 11.13 -4.35 -5.65
N LEU A 23 9.83 -4.50 -5.97
CA LEU A 23 9.19 -5.82 -6.09
C LEU A 23 9.70 -6.62 -7.29
N ALA A 24 9.99 -5.96 -8.41
CA ALA A 24 10.64 -6.62 -9.55
C ALA A 24 12.03 -7.17 -9.16
N LEU A 25 12.81 -6.40 -8.40
CA LEU A 25 14.09 -6.85 -7.86
C LEU A 25 13.93 -8.02 -6.87
N ALA A 26 12.92 -7.97 -6.00
CA ALA A 26 12.62 -9.07 -5.07
C ALA A 26 12.25 -10.35 -5.83
N GLY A 27 11.38 -10.26 -6.84
CA GLY A 27 11.01 -11.38 -7.71
C GLY A 27 12.21 -11.98 -8.46
N ALA A 28 13.08 -11.14 -9.01
CA ALA A 28 14.30 -11.59 -9.68
C ALA A 28 15.26 -12.33 -8.71
N ARG A 29 15.39 -11.85 -7.47
CA ARG A 29 16.17 -12.54 -6.43
C ARG A 29 15.56 -13.86 -5.98
N ALA A 30 14.24 -13.99 -6.08
CA ALA A 30 13.54 -15.25 -5.88
C ALA A 30 13.66 -16.22 -7.09
N GLY A 31 14.47 -15.86 -8.11
CA GLY A 31 14.69 -16.67 -9.31
C GLY A 31 13.58 -16.56 -10.35
N ARG A 32 12.74 -15.53 -10.29
CA ARG A 32 11.65 -15.31 -11.29
C ARG A 32 12.15 -14.43 -12.42
N ASN A 33 11.66 -14.70 -13.64
CA ASN A 33 11.71 -13.71 -14.70
C ASN A 33 10.61 -12.67 -14.44
N VAL A 34 10.93 -11.41 -14.64
CA VAL A 34 10.00 -10.32 -14.33
C VAL A 34 9.77 -9.42 -15.54
N VAL A 35 8.53 -9.28 -15.94
CA VAL A 35 8.09 -8.25 -16.87
C VAL A 35 7.72 -7.02 -16.04
N LEU A 36 8.57 -5.99 -16.05
CA LEU A 36 8.30 -4.71 -15.41
C LEU A 36 7.64 -3.76 -16.41
N TRP A 37 6.34 -3.60 -16.30
CA TRP A 37 5.58 -2.75 -17.21
C TRP A 37 5.37 -1.34 -16.63
N GLY A 38 5.58 -0.34 -17.48
CA GLY A 38 5.28 1.06 -17.16
C GLY A 38 4.70 1.79 -18.37
N ARG A 39 3.79 2.74 -18.15
CA ARG A 39 3.09 3.48 -19.22
C ARG A 39 3.96 4.47 -19.99
N ASP A 40 5.04 4.96 -19.38
CA ASP A 40 5.97 5.92 -19.99
C ASP A 40 7.00 5.17 -20.85
N SER A 41 6.78 5.15 -22.16
CA SER A 41 7.61 4.41 -23.11
C SER A 41 9.06 4.92 -23.18
N VAL A 42 9.28 6.22 -22.93
CA VAL A 42 10.62 6.81 -22.92
C VAL A 42 11.39 6.33 -21.69
N ALA A 43 10.76 6.43 -20.52
CA ALA A 43 11.36 5.97 -19.27
C ALA A 43 11.61 4.45 -19.28
N MET A 44 10.69 3.65 -19.84
CA MET A 44 10.87 2.20 -19.93
C MET A 44 11.98 1.79 -20.89
N ARG A 45 12.15 2.51 -22.01
CA ARG A 45 13.26 2.29 -22.96
C ARG A 45 14.60 2.66 -22.31
N ASP A 46 14.67 3.80 -21.65
CA ASP A 46 15.86 4.22 -20.90
C ASP A 46 16.24 3.17 -19.84
N MET A 47 15.28 2.71 -19.08
CA MET A 47 15.47 1.67 -18.06
C MET A 47 15.95 0.33 -18.67
N ALA A 48 15.46 -0.04 -19.85
CA ALA A 48 15.89 -1.25 -20.55
C ALA A 48 17.35 -1.15 -21.04
N ILE A 49 17.77 0.02 -21.54
CA ILE A 49 19.12 0.27 -22.05
C ILE A 49 20.12 0.40 -20.90
N ASN A 50 19.82 1.30 -19.95
CA ASN A 50 20.74 1.66 -18.88
C ASN A 50 20.68 0.71 -17.68
N ARG A 51 19.77 -0.26 -17.70
CA ARG A 51 19.57 -1.27 -16.64
C ARG A 51 19.42 -0.64 -15.26
N ARG A 52 18.70 0.51 -15.17
CA ARG A 52 18.54 1.29 -13.94
C ARG A 52 17.28 2.14 -13.98
N ASN A 53 16.56 2.22 -12.85
CA ASN A 53 15.47 3.18 -12.69
C ASN A 53 16.02 4.49 -12.14
N ALA A 54 16.60 5.32 -13.01
CA ALA A 54 17.30 6.55 -12.62
C ALA A 54 16.40 7.55 -11.85
N ARG A 55 15.09 7.53 -12.12
CA ARG A 55 14.14 8.44 -11.46
C ARG A 55 13.79 8.07 -10.04
N HIS A 56 13.72 6.76 -9.74
CA HIS A 56 13.14 6.28 -8.48
C HIS A 56 14.12 5.51 -7.60
N LEU A 57 15.08 4.80 -8.21
CA LEU A 57 16.12 4.01 -7.53
C LEU A 57 17.44 4.13 -8.30
N PRO A 58 18.05 5.34 -8.30
CA PRO A 58 19.19 5.65 -9.18
C PRO A 58 20.44 4.81 -8.91
N ASP A 59 20.58 4.31 -7.69
CA ASP A 59 21.78 3.58 -7.24
C ASP A 59 21.66 2.07 -7.37
N ILE A 60 20.57 1.57 -7.99
CA ILE A 60 20.28 0.13 -8.05
C ILE A 60 20.23 -0.34 -9.50
N ASP A 61 21.08 -1.31 -9.83
CA ASP A 61 21.08 -1.96 -11.14
C ASP A 61 20.00 -3.03 -11.25
N LEU A 62 19.39 -3.15 -12.43
CA LEU A 62 18.39 -4.16 -12.75
C LEU A 62 19.07 -5.41 -13.32
N PRO A 63 18.94 -6.59 -12.70
CA PRO A 63 19.50 -7.84 -13.24
C PRO A 63 18.81 -8.23 -14.55
N ALA A 64 19.46 -9.08 -15.36
CA ALA A 64 18.99 -9.51 -16.68
C ALA A 64 17.58 -10.13 -16.67
N HIS A 65 17.20 -10.78 -15.58
CA HIS A 65 15.88 -11.38 -15.37
C HIS A 65 14.72 -10.36 -15.30
N ILE A 66 15.01 -9.06 -15.20
CA ILE A 66 13.98 -8.01 -15.27
C ILE A 66 13.96 -7.45 -16.68
N ARG A 67 12.78 -7.51 -17.32
CA ARG A 67 12.52 -6.93 -18.65
C ARG A 67 11.62 -5.70 -18.51
N PRO A 68 12.18 -4.47 -18.50
CA PRO A 68 11.40 -3.24 -18.55
C PRO A 68 10.71 -3.10 -19.93
N THR A 69 9.43 -2.73 -19.96
CA THR A 69 8.68 -2.54 -21.19
C THR A 69 7.48 -1.61 -21.01
N ALA A 70 7.10 -0.88 -22.06
CA ALA A 70 5.83 -0.16 -22.13
C ALA A 70 4.80 -0.91 -23.02
N ASP A 71 5.19 -2.03 -23.64
CA ASP A 71 4.30 -2.83 -24.46
C ASP A 71 3.36 -3.66 -23.57
N PRO A 72 2.03 -3.39 -23.57
CA PRO A 72 1.07 -4.15 -22.79
C PRO A 72 0.97 -5.63 -23.21
N ALA A 73 1.27 -5.97 -24.47
CA ALA A 73 1.24 -7.35 -24.95
C ALA A 73 2.25 -8.25 -24.21
N ALA A 74 3.28 -7.66 -23.59
CA ALA A 74 4.23 -8.40 -22.77
C ALA A 74 3.62 -9.00 -21.49
N LEU A 75 2.43 -8.56 -21.07
CA LEU A 75 1.69 -9.09 -19.92
C LEU A 75 0.77 -10.26 -20.30
N ALA A 76 0.55 -10.50 -21.61
CA ALA A 76 -0.31 -11.57 -22.06
C ALA A 76 0.26 -12.96 -21.72
N GLY A 77 -0.61 -13.87 -21.30
CA GLY A 77 -0.23 -15.25 -20.96
C GLY A 77 0.50 -15.41 -19.62
N LEU A 78 0.63 -14.37 -18.81
CA LEU A 78 1.15 -14.47 -17.45
C LEU A 78 0.06 -14.95 -16.49
N ASP A 79 0.38 -15.90 -15.63
CA ASP A 79 -0.52 -16.40 -14.60
C ASP A 79 -0.60 -15.45 -13.39
N VAL A 80 0.48 -14.75 -13.08
CA VAL A 80 0.62 -13.89 -11.89
C VAL A 80 1.06 -12.48 -12.27
N VAL A 81 0.29 -11.49 -11.84
CA VAL A 81 0.61 -10.07 -12.02
C VAL A 81 0.50 -9.34 -10.68
N LEU A 82 1.48 -8.50 -10.38
CA LEU A 82 1.51 -7.58 -9.26
C LEU A 82 1.07 -6.19 -9.74
N LEU A 83 0.02 -5.63 -9.15
CA LEU A 83 -0.47 -4.28 -9.44
C LEU A 83 0.14 -3.29 -8.43
N VAL A 84 1.04 -2.43 -8.91
CA VAL A 84 1.88 -1.56 -8.07
C VAL A 84 1.76 -0.10 -8.51
N VAL A 85 0.55 0.35 -8.72
CA VAL A 85 0.23 1.73 -9.09
C VAL A 85 -0.41 2.47 -7.91
N PRO A 86 -0.54 3.81 -7.92
CA PRO A 86 -1.33 4.51 -6.92
C PRO A 86 -2.77 3.97 -6.87
N ALA A 87 -3.33 3.81 -5.66
CA ALA A 87 -4.65 3.19 -5.46
C ALA A 87 -5.76 3.84 -6.31
N GLN A 88 -5.74 5.17 -6.46
CA GLN A 88 -6.74 5.92 -7.24
C GLN A 88 -6.60 5.72 -8.77
N ALA A 89 -5.48 5.18 -9.23
CA ALA A 89 -5.27 4.87 -10.66
C ALA A 89 -5.44 3.37 -10.97
N ALA A 90 -5.73 2.55 -9.96
CA ALA A 90 -5.72 1.10 -10.09
C ALA A 90 -6.84 0.60 -11.01
N GLU A 91 -8.05 1.15 -10.88
CA GLU A 91 -9.21 0.74 -11.68
C GLU A 91 -8.99 1.06 -13.17
N ASP A 92 -8.66 2.30 -13.51
CA ASP A 92 -8.40 2.71 -14.89
C ASP A 92 -7.27 1.88 -15.53
N MET A 93 -6.25 1.56 -14.74
CA MET A 93 -5.14 0.75 -15.20
C MET A 93 -5.60 -0.67 -15.56
N ILE A 94 -6.41 -1.29 -14.71
CA ILE A 94 -6.95 -2.64 -14.96
C ILE A 94 -7.90 -2.64 -16.14
N VAL A 95 -8.78 -1.65 -16.27
CA VAL A 95 -9.68 -1.51 -17.43
C VAL A 95 -8.87 -1.40 -18.73
N THR A 96 -7.83 -0.57 -18.74
CA THR A 96 -6.95 -0.37 -19.91
C THR A 96 -6.21 -1.65 -20.29
N LEU A 97 -5.72 -2.42 -19.32
CA LEU A 97 -4.88 -3.59 -19.55
C LEU A 97 -5.67 -4.92 -19.61
N SER A 98 -6.98 -4.91 -19.30
CA SER A 98 -7.81 -6.12 -19.26
C SER A 98 -7.76 -7.00 -20.51
N PRO A 99 -7.58 -6.48 -21.75
CA PRO A 99 -7.43 -7.32 -22.93
C PRO A 99 -6.22 -8.28 -22.84
N GLN A 100 -5.23 -7.98 -22.02
CA GLN A 100 -4.03 -8.83 -21.85
C GLN A 100 -4.25 -9.95 -20.83
N PHE A 101 -5.34 -9.89 -20.04
CA PHE A 101 -5.53 -10.75 -18.86
C PHE A 101 -6.44 -11.97 -19.09
N ALA A 102 -6.68 -12.37 -20.34
CA ALA A 102 -7.49 -13.54 -20.62
C ALA A 102 -6.97 -14.83 -19.94
N GLY A 103 -5.66 -14.97 -19.79
CA GLY A 103 -5.00 -16.10 -19.12
C GLY A 103 -4.59 -15.81 -17.68
N LEU A 104 -4.79 -14.60 -17.17
CA LEU A 104 -4.39 -14.23 -15.82
C LEU A 104 -5.16 -15.05 -14.78
N ARG A 105 -4.46 -15.59 -13.79
CA ARG A 105 -5.05 -16.43 -12.74
C ARG A 105 -5.01 -15.76 -11.38
N LEU A 106 -4.01 -14.88 -11.14
CA LEU A 106 -3.83 -14.16 -9.89
C LEU A 106 -3.41 -12.71 -10.14
N LEU A 107 -4.15 -11.77 -9.55
CA LEU A 107 -3.76 -10.38 -9.43
C LEU A 107 -3.41 -10.08 -7.97
N LEU A 108 -2.13 -9.75 -7.71
CA LEU A 108 -1.67 -9.32 -6.39
C LEU A 108 -1.71 -7.80 -6.28
N LEU A 109 -2.56 -7.29 -5.41
CA LEU A 109 -2.68 -5.87 -5.10
C LEU A 109 -1.53 -5.44 -4.18
N CYS A 110 -0.61 -4.65 -4.70
CA CYS A 110 0.53 -4.08 -3.96
C CYS A 110 0.37 -2.57 -3.75
N CYS A 111 -0.74 -2.00 -4.21
CA CYS A 111 -1.20 -0.65 -3.93
C CYS A 111 -1.91 -0.60 -2.57
N LYS A 112 -1.78 0.52 -1.86
CA LYS A 112 -2.24 0.66 -0.47
C LYS A 112 -3.25 1.82 -0.39
N GLY A 113 -4.53 1.50 -0.37
CA GLY A 113 -5.59 2.50 -0.29
C GLY A 113 -6.98 1.93 -0.52
N ILE A 114 -7.96 2.81 -0.38
CA ILE A 114 -9.37 2.57 -0.67
C ILE A 114 -9.72 3.47 -1.85
N ALA A 115 -10.52 2.99 -2.80
CA ALA A 115 -11.00 3.80 -3.91
C ALA A 115 -11.92 4.91 -3.38
N ALA A 116 -11.43 6.15 -3.41
CA ALA A 116 -12.07 7.27 -2.72
C ALA A 116 -13.48 7.57 -3.26
N GLU A 117 -13.64 7.51 -4.58
CA GLU A 117 -14.94 7.82 -5.24
C GLU A 117 -16.00 6.76 -4.93
N ARG A 118 -15.63 5.50 -4.86
CA ARG A 118 -16.57 4.39 -4.63
C ARG A 118 -16.72 4.02 -3.16
N GLY A 119 -15.74 4.33 -2.31
CA GLY A 119 -15.69 3.85 -0.93
C GLY A 119 -15.69 2.33 -0.87
N MET A 120 -14.89 1.68 -1.73
CA MET A 120 -14.75 0.22 -1.84
C MET A 120 -13.29 -0.18 -1.75
N PHE A 121 -13.03 -1.40 -1.27
CA PHE A 121 -11.70 -1.98 -1.31
C PHE A 121 -11.30 -2.30 -2.76
N LEU A 122 -10.01 -2.22 -3.05
CA LEU A 122 -9.52 -2.43 -4.41
C LEU A 122 -9.78 -3.87 -4.89
N SER A 123 -9.69 -4.86 -4.01
CA SER A 123 -10.01 -6.26 -4.34
C SER A 123 -11.44 -6.41 -4.86
N GLN A 124 -12.41 -5.74 -4.25
CA GLN A 124 -13.81 -5.77 -4.67
C GLN A 124 -13.99 -5.17 -6.07
N ILE A 125 -13.33 -4.04 -6.35
CA ILE A 125 -13.37 -3.38 -7.66
C ILE A 125 -12.71 -4.25 -8.72
N MET A 126 -11.53 -4.77 -8.45
CA MET A 126 -10.79 -5.61 -9.39
C MET A 126 -11.55 -6.91 -9.70
N SER A 127 -12.18 -7.53 -8.69
CA SER A 127 -13.01 -8.72 -8.88
C SER A 127 -14.22 -8.46 -9.79
N ALA A 128 -14.79 -7.25 -9.76
CA ALA A 128 -15.87 -6.89 -10.65
C ALA A 128 -15.43 -6.79 -12.13
N HIS A 129 -14.21 -6.32 -12.38
CA HIS A 129 -13.64 -6.24 -13.73
C HIS A 129 -13.03 -7.56 -14.23
N LEU A 130 -12.51 -8.38 -13.32
CA LEU A 130 -11.75 -9.60 -13.62
C LEU A 130 -12.34 -10.80 -12.84
N ALA A 131 -13.62 -11.13 -13.07
CA ALA A 131 -14.34 -12.15 -12.30
C ALA A 131 -13.73 -13.57 -12.38
N HIS A 132 -12.88 -13.83 -13.39
CA HIS A 132 -12.19 -15.11 -13.54
C HIS A 132 -10.81 -15.15 -12.84
N VAL A 133 -10.34 -14.01 -12.29
CA VAL A 133 -9.03 -13.87 -11.67
C VAL A 133 -9.16 -13.92 -10.15
N ARG A 134 -8.29 -14.67 -9.49
CA ARG A 134 -8.18 -14.61 -8.01
C ARG A 134 -7.52 -13.31 -7.59
N MET A 135 -8.01 -12.71 -6.52
CA MET A 135 -7.40 -11.53 -5.90
C MET A 135 -6.51 -11.94 -4.74
N GLY A 136 -5.38 -11.27 -4.62
CA GLY A 136 -4.54 -11.32 -3.43
C GLY A 136 -3.99 -9.95 -3.12
N ALA A 137 -3.35 -9.78 -1.98
CA ALA A 137 -2.69 -8.53 -1.60
C ALA A 137 -1.31 -8.78 -1.00
N LEU A 138 -0.38 -7.85 -1.24
CA LEU A 138 0.94 -7.85 -0.63
C LEU A 138 1.15 -6.52 0.12
N SER A 139 1.29 -6.58 1.43
CA SER A 139 1.49 -5.41 2.28
C SER A 139 2.39 -5.74 3.47
N GLY A 140 2.90 -4.74 4.16
CA GLY A 140 3.77 -4.92 5.33
C GLY A 140 4.85 -3.85 5.41
N PRO A 141 5.68 -3.89 6.48
CA PRO A 141 6.71 -2.90 6.75
C PRO A 141 7.85 -3.01 5.71
N SER A 142 7.74 -2.23 4.63
CA SER A 142 8.63 -2.35 3.49
C SER A 142 8.80 -1.01 2.76
N PHE A 143 9.93 -0.35 2.95
CA PHE A 143 10.30 0.75 2.08
C PHE A 143 10.96 0.23 0.80
N ALA A 144 10.62 0.85 -0.32
CA ALA A 144 11.14 0.45 -1.63
C ALA A 144 12.68 0.46 -1.68
N ALA A 145 13.31 1.46 -1.08
CA ALA A 145 14.76 1.57 -1.03
C ALA A 145 15.43 0.43 -0.24
N ASP A 146 14.79 -0.02 0.83
CA ASP A 146 15.32 -1.10 1.67
C ASP A 146 15.22 -2.44 0.95
N VAL A 147 14.05 -2.74 0.38
CA VAL A 147 13.83 -3.94 -0.45
C VAL A 147 14.77 -3.96 -1.66
N ALA A 148 14.92 -2.82 -2.34
CA ALA A 148 15.81 -2.72 -3.50
C ALA A 148 17.28 -3.03 -3.14
N ARG A 149 17.74 -2.61 -1.97
CA ARG A 149 19.08 -2.89 -1.42
C ARG A 149 19.23 -4.26 -0.79
N SER A 150 18.23 -5.13 -0.87
CA SER A 150 18.25 -6.47 -0.25
C SER A 150 18.34 -6.44 1.29
N LEU A 151 17.89 -5.38 1.93
CA LEU A 151 17.80 -5.37 3.38
C LEU A 151 16.70 -6.32 3.86
N PRO A 152 16.87 -6.99 5.01
CA PRO A 152 15.88 -7.92 5.51
C PRO A 152 14.49 -7.30 5.62
N THR A 153 13.52 -7.87 4.93
CA THR A 153 12.15 -7.37 4.87
C THR A 153 11.17 -8.52 4.98
N ALA A 154 10.16 -8.36 5.82
CA ALA A 154 9.05 -9.29 5.96
C ALA A 154 7.74 -8.59 5.59
N VAL A 155 6.89 -9.27 4.83
CA VAL A 155 5.60 -8.76 4.36
C VAL A 155 4.51 -9.81 4.53
N THR A 156 3.24 -9.40 4.49
CA THR A 156 2.10 -10.30 4.46
C THR A 156 1.64 -10.47 3.01
N LEU A 157 1.46 -11.71 2.61
CA LEU A 157 0.82 -12.12 1.35
C LEU A 157 -0.58 -12.65 1.68
N ALA A 158 -1.64 -11.94 1.30
CA ALA A 158 -3.01 -12.37 1.51
C ALA A 158 -3.55 -13.05 0.26
N ILE A 159 -4.02 -14.29 0.41
CA ILE A 159 -4.71 -15.07 -0.62
C ILE A 159 -5.68 -16.00 0.09
N GLU A 160 -6.94 -16.01 -0.31
CA GLU A 160 -7.99 -16.83 0.34
C GLU A 160 -7.70 -18.35 0.28
N ASP A 161 -7.08 -18.81 -0.81
CA ASP A 161 -6.71 -20.22 -1.00
C ASP A 161 -5.36 -20.51 -0.33
N GLU A 162 -5.37 -21.32 0.73
CA GLU A 162 -4.18 -21.67 1.52
C GLU A 162 -3.07 -22.31 0.69
N SER A 163 -3.42 -23.21 -0.23
CA SER A 163 -2.44 -23.91 -1.08
C SER A 163 -1.70 -22.95 -2.00
N TRP A 164 -2.40 -21.93 -2.49
CA TRP A 164 -1.81 -20.86 -3.28
C TRP A 164 -0.97 -19.92 -2.41
N GLY A 165 -1.45 -19.61 -1.20
CA GLY A 165 -0.75 -18.78 -0.24
C GLY A 165 0.63 -19.34 0.11
N GLU A 166 0.69 -20.61 0.46
CA GLU A 166 1.96 -21.30 0.77
C GLU A 166 2.90 -21.35 -0.45
N ALA A 167 2.41 -21.81 -1.59
CA ALA A 167 3.21 -21.95 -2.81
C ALA A 167 3.79 -20.59 -3.29
N LEU A 168 2.98 -19.52 -3.27
CA LEU A 168 3.42 -18.19 -3.68
C LEU A 168 4.35 -17.54 -2.66
N SER A 169 4.14 -17.80 -1.37
CA SER A 169 5.06 -17.37 -0.32
C SER A 169 6.47 -17.93 -0.55
N GLN A 170 6.55 -19.21 -0.93
CA GLN A 170 7.81 -19.85 -1.30
C GLN A 170 8.36 -19.30 -2.64
N ALA A 171 7.51 -19.17 -3.66
CA ALA A 171 7.92 -18.73 -4.99
C ALA A 171 8.42 -17.29 -5.05
N LEU A 172 7.86 -16.39 -4.24
CA LEU A 172 8.24 -14.96 -4.18
C LEU A 172 9.25 -14.67 -3.05
N GLY A 173 9.50 -15.65 -2.18
CA GLY A 173 10.40 -15.54 -1.04
C GLY A 173 11.87 -15.62 -1.44
N SER A 174 12.72 -14.93 -0.66
CA SER A 174 14.17 -15.01 -0.74
C SER A 174 14.77 -14.82 0.65
N PRO A 175 16.09 -15.04 0.87
CA PRO A 175 16.71 -14.80 2.17
C PRO A 175 16.51 -13.39 2.73
N SER A 176 16.38 -12.38 1.86
CA SER A 176 16.19 -10.98 2.26
C SER A 176 14.73 -10.49 2.14
N PHE A 177 13.85 -11.25 1.50
CA PHE A 177 12.44 -10.88 1.33
C PHE A 177 11.54 -12.06 1.70
N ARG A 178 10.80 -11.92 2.80
CA ARG A 178 10.03 -13.02 3.41
C ARG A 178 8.53 -12.72 3.42
N PRO A 179 7.75 -13.21 2.43
CA PRO A 179 6.30 -13.14 2.47
C PRO A 179 5.76 -14.19 3.46
N TYR A 180 4.92 -13.76 4.40
CA TYR A 180 4.12 -14.64 5.26
C TYR A 180 2.68 -14.62 4.79
N TRP A 181 2.10 -15.78 4.51
CA TRP A 181 0.78 -15.83 3.94
C TRP A 181 -0.35 -15.82 4.99
N THR A 182 -1.50 -15.34 4.59
CA THR A 182 -2.77 -15.35 5.33
C THR A 182 -3.93 -15.44 4.35
N SER A 183 -5.09 -15.96 4.82
CA SER A 183 -6.34 -15.92 4.03
C SER A 183 -7.14 -14.62 4.24
N ASP A 184 -6.68 -13.69 5.07
CA ASP A 184 -7.38 -12.45 5.41
C ASP A 184 -7.00 -11.31 4.45
N LEU A 185 -7.63 -11.30 3.27
CA LEU A 185 -7.42 -10.26 2.27
C LEU A 185 -7.88 -8.88 2.79
N SER A 186 -9.04 -8.82 3.43
CA SER A 186 -9.61 -7.58 3.97
C SER A 186 -8.69 -6.94 5.01
N GLY A 187 -8.19 -7.71 5.99
CA GLY A 187 -7.29 -7.20 7.01
C GLY A 187 -5.99 -6.62 6.44
N VAL A 188 -5.44 -7.25 5.40
CA VAL A 188 -4.21 -6.77 4.73
C VAL A 188 -4.47 -5.46 3.96
N GLU A 189 -5.58 -5.33 3.23
CA GLU A 189 -5.94 -4.10 2.53
C GLU A 189 -6.21 -2.95 3.51
N ILE A 190 -6.93 -3.22 4.61
CA ILE A 190 -7.27 -2.24 5.65
C ILE A 190 -6.00 -1.72 6.32
N GLY A 191 -5.11 -2.60 6.78
CA GLY A 191 -3.85 -2.21 7.38
C GLY A 191 -3.03 -1.32 6.46
N GLY A 192 -2.85 -1.76 5.20
CA GLY A 192 -2.11 -1.02 4.18
C GLY A 192 -2.71 0.36 3.86
N ALA A 193 -4.05 0.51 3.89
CA ALA A 193 -4.73 1.77 3.62
C ALA A 193 -4.63 2.74 4.80
N LEU A 194 -5.07 2.31 5.98
CA LEU A 194 -5.21 3.17 7.16
C LEU A 194 -3.87 3.69 7.71
N LYS A 195 -2.80 2.91 7.63
CA LYS A 195 -1.48 3.37 8.07
C LYS A 195 -1.06 4.70 7.46
N ASN A 196 -1.44 4.96 6.21
CA ASN A 196 -1.09 6.18 5.49
C ASN A 196 -1.79 7.41 6.09
N VAL A 197 -3.03 7.26 6.55
CA VAL A 197 -3.81 8.29 7.25
C VAL A 197 -3.16 8.60 8.61
N TYR A 198 -2.83 7.55 9.36
CA TYR A 198 -2.21 7.72 10.68
C TYR A 198 -0.77 8.21 10.61
N ALA A 199 -0.06 7.96 9.51
CA ALA A 199 1.25 8.57 9.30
C ALA A 199 1.15 10.09 9.12
N ILE A 200 0.10 10.61 8.48
CA ILE A 200 -0.17 12.06 8.44
C ILE A 200 -0.41 12.59 9.86
N ALA A 201 -1.27 11.92 10.66
CA ALA A 201 -1.54 12.31 12.04
C ALA A 201 -0.26 12.33 12.90
N SER A 202 0.57 11.27 12.81
CA SER A 202 1.86 11.18 13.51
C SER A 202 2.82 12.31 13.10
N GLY A 203 2.84 12.63 11.81
CA GLY A 203 3.60 13.76 11.29
C GLY A 203 3.14 15.10 11.86
N ILE A 204 1.82 15.34 11.97
CA ILE A 204 1.27 16.56 12.59
C ILE A 204 1.73 16.68 14.05
N VAL A 205 1.64 15.60 14.83
CA VAL A 205 2.11 15.56 16.24
C VAL A 205 3.59 15.91 16.34
N ALA A 206 4.43 15.32 15.47
CA ALA A 206 5.85 15.61 15.41
C ALA A 206 6.14 17.04 14.97
N GLY A 207 5.41 17.57 13.98
CA GLY A 207 5.56 18.94 13.49
C GLY A 207 5.18 20.00 14.51
N ARG A 208 4.25 19.67 15.43
CA ARG A 208 3.87 20.50 16.59
C ARG A 208 4.84 20.41 17.76
N GLY A 209 5.81 19.51 17.72
CA GLY A 209 6.80 19.37 18.80
C GLY A 209 6.25 18.72 20.07
N PHE A 210 5.18 17.91 20.01
CA PHE A 210 4.55 17.32 21.21
C PHE A 210 5.36 16.18 21.84
N GLY A 211 6.45 15.77 21.21
CA GLY A 211 7.36 14.77 21.74
C GLY A 211 6.91 13.32 21.48
N ASP A 212 7.81 12.39 21.85
CA ASP A 212 7.66 10.97 21.53
C ASP A 212 6.54 10.28 22.32
N SER A 213 6.24 10.72 23.55
CA SER A 213 5.15 10.17 24.35
C SER A 213 3.79 10.41 23.70
N ALA A 214 3.53 11.61 23.19
CA ALA A 214 2.29 11.93 22.47
C ALA A 214 2.19 11.15 21.16
N ARG A 215 3.32 10.98 20.47
CA ARG A 215 3.41 10.18 19.24
C ARG A 215 3.14 8.70 19.49
N ALA A 216 3.71 8.12 20.54
CA ALA A 216 3.46 6.74 20.93
C ALA A 216 1.98 6.52 21.31
N ALA A 217 1.39 7.43 22.11
CA ALA A 217 -0.03 7.40 22.46
C ALA A 217 -0.93 7.48 21.21
N LEU A 218 -0.60 8.37 20.24
CA LEU A 218 -1.32 8.47 18.98
C LEU A 218 -1.26 7.15 18.21
N ILE A 219 -0.10 6.51 18.10
CA ILE A 219 0.07 5.24 17.38
C ILE A 219 -0.78 4.13 18.02
N ALA A 220 -0.79 4.03 19.35
CA ALA A 220 -1.62 3.06 20.06
C ALA A 220 -3.12 3.29 19.80
N ARG A 221 -3.59 4.53 19.84
CA ARG A 221 -4.99 4.88 19.52
C ARG A 221 -5.32 4.69 18.05
N ALA A 222 -4.41 4.99 17.15
CA ALA A 222 -4.54 4.74 15.72
C ALA A 222 -4.68 3.25 15.41
N PHE A 223 -3.90 2.41 16.10
CA PHE A 223 -4.04 0.96 15.98
C PHE A 223 -5.40 0.45 16.49
N ALA A 224 -5.87 0.98 17.62
CA ALA A 224 -7.21 0.66 18.12
C ALA A 224 -8.33 1.08 17.14
N GLU A 225 -8.19 2.24 16.46
CA GLU A 225 -9.10 2.62 15.37
C GLU A 225 -9.02 1.67 14.18
N MET A 226 -7.80 1.27 13.78
CA MET A 226 -7.59 0.32 12.67
C MET A 226 -8.30 -1.01 12.96
N CYS A 227 -8.17 -1.56 14.16
CA CYS A 227 -8.87 -2.78 14.56
C CYS A 227 -10.39 -2.59 14.55
N ARG A 228 -10.89 -1.48 15.11
CA ARG A 228 -12.32 -1.17 15.13
C ARG A 228 -12.91 -1.03 13.74
N PHE A 229 -12.17 -0.40 12.82
CA PHE A 229 -12.56 -0.28 11.43
C PHE A 229 -12.52 -1.64 10.71
N GLY A 230 -11.54 -2.48 11.01
CA GLY A 230 -11.33 -3.75 10.31
C GLY A 230 -12.43 -4.79 10.56
N LEU A 231 -12.92 -4.89 11.80
CA LEU A 231 -13.86 -5.92 12.20
C LEU A 231 -15.16 -5.98 11.36
N PRO A 232 -15.89 -4.89 11.11
CA PRO A 232 -17.10 -4.92 10.30
C PRO A 232 -16.88 -5.30 8.83
N PHE A 233 -15.64 -5.19 8.33
CA PHE A 233 -15.25 -5.56 6.97
C PHE A 233 -14.58 -6.93 6.90
N GLY A 234 -14.61 -7.72 7.96
CA GLY A 234 -14.08 -9.09 8.00
C GLY A 234 -12.58 -9.18 8.22
N GLY A 235 -11.90 -8.07 8.54
CA GLY A 235 -10.48 -8.07 8.91
C GLY A 235 -10.28 -8.72 10.28
N ARG A 236 -9.27 -9.61 10.39
CA ARG A 236 -8.96 -10.34 11.63
C ARG A 236 -7.98 -9.55 12.50
N SER A 237 -8.18 -9.60 13.81
CA SER A 237 -7.29 -8.94 14.80
C SER A 237 -5.84 -9.42 14.68
N GLU A 238 -5.64 -10.70 14.39
CA GLU A 238 -4.33 -11.32 14.21
C GLU A 238 -3.58 -10.73 13.03
N THR A 239 -4.26 -10.53 11.89
CA THR A 239 -3.69 -9.89 10.69
C THR A 239 -3.35 -8.43 10.95
N LEU A 240 -4.27 -7.71 11.61
CA LEU A 240 -4.07 -6.30 11.94
C LEU A 240 -2.95 -6.10 12.96
N SER A 241 -2.76 -7.03 13.90
CA SER A 241 -1.65 -7.01 14.87
C SER A 241 -0.31 -7.44 14.25
N GLY A 242 -0.33 -8.02 13.05
CA GLY A 242 0.84 -8.53 12.33
C GLY A 242 1.55 -7.48 11.49
N LEU A 243 2.25 -7.98 10.46
CA LEU A 243 3.12 -7.17 9.60
C LEU A 243 2.35 -6.11 8.80
N SER A 244 1.22 -6.47 8.19
CA SER A 244 0.46 -5.55 7.31
C SER A 244 -0.32 -4.49 8.07
N GLY A 245 -0.63 -4.72 9.34
CA GLY A 245 -1.31 -3.76 10.22
C GLY A 245 -0.31 -3.01 11.10
N LEU A 246 -0.09 -3.50 12.34
CA LEU A 246 0.77 -2.85 13.34
C LEU A 246 2.20 -2.63 12.84
N GLY A 247 2.80 -3.63 12.21
CA GLY A 247 4.18 -3.51 11.72
C GLY A 247 4.36 -2.38 10.71
N ASP A 248 3.48 -2.30 9.70
CA ASP A 248 3.55 -1.26 8.67
C ASP A 248 3.07 0.11 9.21
N LEU A 249 2.16 0.12 10.19
CA LEU A 249 1.76 1.33 10.91
C LEU A 249 2.97 1.94 11.64
N VAL A 250 3.66 1.16 12.47
CA VAL A 250 4.84 1.61 13.22
C VAL A 250 5.91 2.14 12.27
N LEU A 251 6.29 1.36 11.25
CA LEU A 251 7.29 1.79 10.27
C LEU A 251 6.92 3.13 9.62
N THR A 252 5.67 3.24 9.15
CA THR A 252 5.22 4.39 8.36
C THR A 252 5.04 5.66 9.20
N THR A 253 4.68 5.51 10.49
CA THR A 253 4.48 6.62 11.43
C THR A 253 5.77 7.11 12.07
N MET A 254 6.87 6.36 12.00
CA MET A 254 8.13 6.70 12.67
C MET A 254 9.25 7.12 11.72
N SER A 255 9.18 6.77 10.43
CA SER A 255 10.27 7.02 9.50
C SER A 255 9.96 8.16 8.51
N GLU A 256 10.91 9.08 8.35
CA GLU A 256 10.83 10.15 7.35
C GLU A 256 10.99 9.65 5.89
N GLN A 257 11.26 8.37 5.66
CA GLN A 257 11.08 7.77 4.32
C GLN A 257 9.60 7.81 3.90
N SER A 258 8.66 7.85 4.86
CA SER A 258 7.23 7.97 4.60
C SER A 258 6.86 9.36 4.10
N ARG A 259 6.36 9.44 2.85
CA ARG A 259 5.81 10.69 2.31
C ARG A 259 4.61 11.20 3.10
N ASN A 260 3.78 10.28 3.63
CA ASN A 260 2.63 10.64 4.47
C ASN A 260 3.09 11.27 5.79
N LEU A 261 4.13 10.75 6.43
CA LEU A 261 4.70 11.34 7.65
C LEU A 261 5.29 12.72 7.35
N ARG A 262 6.10 12.86 6.28
CA ARG A 262 6.66 14.17 5.90
C ARG A 262 5.60 15.20 5.57
N PHE A 263 4.51 14.77 4.94
CA PHE A 263 3.36 15.63 4.67
C PHE A 263 2.75 16.14 5.99
N GLY A 264 2.46 15.23 6.93
CA GLY A 264 1.94 15.60 8.24
C GLY A 264 2.89 16.49 9.05
N LEU A 265 4.21 16.24 8.98
CA LEU A 265 5.25 17.04 9.64
C LEU A 265 5.22 18.51 9.16
N ALA A 266 5.17 18.71 7.85
CA ALA A 266 5.08 20.03 7.23
C ALA A 266 3.75 20.74 7.61
N LEU A 267 2.65 19.99 7.55
CA LEU A 267 1.34 20.50 7.94
C LEU A 267 1.29 20.89 9.43
N GLY A 268 1.89 20.09 10.30
CA GLY A 268 2.04 20.38 11.73
C GLY A 268 2.87 21.65 12.01
N ARG A 269 3.82 21.97 11.13
CA ARG A 269 4.61 23.21 11.16
C ARG A 269 3.89 24.44 10.61
N GLY A 270 2.66 24.28 10.09
CA GLY A 270 1.84 25.36 9.56
C GLY A 270 2.01 25.61 8.06
N GLU A 271 2.66 24.70 7.30
CA GLU A 271 2.74 24.84 5.84
C GLU A 271 1.36 24.55 5.22
N ALA A 272 1.01 25.27 4.15
CA ALA A 272 -0.25 25.07 3.43
C ALA A 272 -0.26 23.74 2.66
N VAL A 273 -1.41 23.07 2.61
CA VAL A 273 -1.61 21.77 1.96
C VAL A 273 -1.15 21.77 0.50
N GLU A 274 -1.45 22.84 -0.25
CA GLU A 274 -1.12 22.98 -1.67
C GLU A 274 0.39 23.02 -1.89
N ILE A 275 1.12 23.74 -1.04
CA ILE A 275 2.59 23.85 -1.10
C ILE A 275 3.24 22.50 -0.84
N ILE A 276 2.76 21.80 0.19
CA ILE A 276 3.29 20.48 0.56
C ILE A 276 3.04 19.46 -0.56
N ARG A 277 1.83 19.48 -1.15
CA ARG A 277 1.47 18.60 -2.28
C ARG A 277 2.33 18.85 -3.52
N ALA A 278 2.57 20.10 -3.85
CA ALA A 278 3.44 20.44 -4.99
C ALA A 278 4.87 19.90 -4.80
N ARG A 279 5.39 19.92 -3.57
CA ARG A 279 6.73 19.43 -3.23
C ARG A 279 6.84 17.91 -3.15
N LEU A 280 5.84 17.23 -2.55
CA LEU A 280 5.91 15.79 -2.26
C LEU A 280 5.26 14.91 -3.34
N GLY A 281 4.49 15.49 -4.25
CA GLY A 281 3.72 14.75 -5.25
C GLY A 281 2.59 13.92 -4.63
N THR A 282 2.40 12.69 -5.11
CA THR A 282 1.32 11.80 -4.64
C THR A 282 1.54 11.37 -3.20
N VAL A 283 0.58 11.72 -2.33
CA VAL A 283 0.48 11.33 -0.93
C VAL A 283 -0.83 10.55 -0.75
N GLU A 284 -0.74 9.23 -0.68
CA GLU A 284 -1.91 8.33 -0.72
C GLU A 284 -2.87 8.54 0.46
N GLY A 285 -2.34 8.91 1.63
CA GLY A 285 -3.13 9.17 2.83
C GLY A 285 -4.17 10.27 2.66
N ILE A 286 -3.97 11.21 1.73
CA ILE A 286 -4.92 12.31 1.48
C ILE A 286 -6.25 11.76 0.93
N ALA A 287 -6.20 11.00 -0.15
CA ALA A 287 -7.40 10.40 -0.74
C ALA A 287 -8.01 9.35 0.21
N THR A 288 -7.16 8.55 0.86
CA THR A 288 -7.60 7.50 1.78
C THR A 288 -8.33 8.06 3.00
N ALA A 289 -7.92 9.21 3.55
CA ALA A 289 -8.56 9.81 4.73
C ALA A 289 -10.04 10.14 4.47
N GLY A 290 -10.34 10.72 3.31
CA GLY A 290 -11.73 11.00 2.91
C GLY A 290 -12.56 9.72 2.75
N ALA A 291 -12.01 8.71 2.05
CA ALA A 291 -12.68 7.42 1.85
C ALA A 291 -12.97 6.71 3.17
N VAL A 292 -11.98 6.64 4.07
CA VAL A 292 -12.12 6.03 5.41
C VAL A 292 -13.17 6.77 6.23
N SER A 293 -13.16 8.11 6.24
CA SER A 293 -14.14 8.91 6.97
C SER A 293 -15.57 8.66 6.47
N THR A 294 -15.75 8.56 5.16
CA THR A 294 -17.04 8.26 4.53
C THR A 294 -17.53 6.85 4.91
N LEU A 295 -16.67 5.83 4.77
CA LEU A 295 -17.01 4.45 5.14
C LEU A 295 -17.32 4.33 6.63
N ALA A 296 -16.50 4.92 7.49
CA ALA A 296 -16.70 4.92 8.92
C ALA A 296 -18.07 5.54 9.31
N SER A 297 -18.45 6.62 8.63
CA SER A 297 -19.75 7.25 8.86
C SER A 297 -20.94 6.39 8.38
N ARG A 298 -20.81 5.70 7.25
CA ARG A 298 -21.84 4.79 6.73
C ARG A 298 -22.10 3.57 7.63
N HIS A 299 -21.07 3.13 8.34
CA HIS A 299 -21.10 1.94 9.19
C HIS A 299 -21.11 2.26 10.68
N ASP A 300 -21.30 3.53 11.07
CA ASP A 300 -21.30 4.02 12.46
C ASP A 300 -20.05 3.62 13.26
N ILE A 301 -18.87 3.67 12.62
CA ILE A 301 -17.60 3.33 13.23
C ILE A 301 -16.95 4.59 13.81
N ASP A 302 -16.59 4.57 15.11
CA ASP A 302 -15.92 5.70 15.78
C ASP A 302 -14.43 5.75 15.41
N MET A 303 -14.07 6.71 14.54
CA MET A 303 -12.74 6.91 13.98
C MET A 303 -12.25 8.34 14.19
N PRO A 304 -12.06 8.78 15.45
CA PRO A 304 -11.78 10.21 15.76
C PRO A 304 -10.48 10.72 15.12
N ILE A 305 -9.40 9.95 15.11
CA ILE A 305 -8.12 10.38 14.51
C ILE A 305 -8.25 10.47 12.98
N ALA A 306 -8.80 9.44 12.35
CA ALA A 306 -8.97 9.43 10.90
C ALA A 306 -9.92 10.55 10.43
N ARG A 307 -11.03 10.81 11.15
CA ARG A 307 -11.95 11.93 10.90
C ARG A 307 -11.27 13.29 11.06
N ALA A 308 -10.45 13.47 12.10
CA ALA A 308 -9.69 14.71 12.32
C ALA A 308 -8.74 14.97 11.14
N VAL A 309 -7.98 13.95 10.70
CA VAL A 309 -7.11 14.06 9.52
C VAL A 309 -7.91 14.42 8.27
N ALA A 310 -9.04 13.75 8.02
CA ALA A 310 -9.89 14.05 6.87
C ALA A 310 -10.42 15.49 6.89
N ALA A 311 -10.86 15.98 8.04
CA ALA A 311 -11.37 17.34 8.21
C ALA A 311 -10.28 18.42 8.01
N ILE A 312 -9.05 18.16 8.52
CA ILE A 312 -7.90 19.04 8.28
C ILE A 312 -7.58 19.11 6.79
N LEU A 313 -7.51 17.96 6.12
CA LEU A 313 -7.18 17.87 4.69
C LEU A 313 -8.25 18.50 3.78
N ALA A 314 -9.51 18.50 4.22
CA ALA A 314 -10.62 19.19 3.56
C ALA A 314 -10.70 20.70 3.88
N GLY A 315 -9.84 21.21 4.78
CA GLY A 315 -9.86 22.60 5.21
C GLY A 315 -11.05 23.00 6.10
N THR A 316 -11.82 22.02 6.60
CA THR A 316 -13.00 22.25 7.44
C THR A 316 -12.64 22.35 8.93
N LEU A 317 -11.44 21.96 9.30
CA LEU A 317 -10.95 22.02 10.69
C LEU A 317 -9.46 22.44 10.68
N SER A 318 -9.09 23.35 11.58
CA SER A 318 -7.66 23.67 11.77
C SER A 318 -6.96 22.54 12.53
N VAL A 319 -5.63 22.49 12.42
CA VAL A 319 -4.81 21.53 13.18
C VAL A 319 -5.00 21.71 14.69
N GLU A 320 -5.04 22.95 15.17
CA GLU A 320 -5.26 23.31 16.59
C GLU A 320 -6.62 22.80 17.08
N ALA A 321 -7.68 23.10 16.33
CA ALA A 321 -9.03 22.70 16.71
C ALA A 321 -9.19 21.16 16.70
N ALA A 322 -8.50 20.47 15.78
CA ALA A 322 -8.51 19.01 15.74
C ALA A 322 -7.84 18.41 16.97
N ILE A 323 -6.67 18.94 17.37
CA ILE A 323 -5.94 18.51 18.57
C ILE A 323 -6.79 18.74 19.81
N ASP A 324 -7.33 19.95 19.97
CA ASP A 324 -8.20 20.30 21.10
C ASP A 324 -9.42 19.39 21.18
N GLY A 325 -10.05 19.11 20.04
CA GLY A 325 -11.19 18.20 19.97
C GLY A 325 -10.86 16.78 20.40
N LEU A 326 -9.70 16.25 19.99
CA LEU A 326 -9.23 14.93 20.41
C LEU A 326 -8.90 14.88 21.91
N MET A 327 -8.25 15.92 22.45
CA MET A 327 -7.85 15.99 23.86
C MET A 327 -9.03 16.19 24.82
N ARG A 328 -10.15 16.77 24.36
CA ARG A 328 -11.38 16.95 25.16
C ARG A 328 -12.32 15.75 25.15
N ARG A 329 -11.98 14.67 24.43
CA ARG A 329 -12.81 13.46 24.46
C ARG A 329 -12.93 12.92 25.89
N PRO A 330 -14.12 12.40 26.28
CA PRO A 330 -14.31 11.83 27.60
C PRO A 330 -13.32 10.71 27.89
N LEU A 331 -12.76 10.72 29.10
CA LEU A 331 -11.95 9.61 29.58
C LEU A 331 -12.81 8.35 29.67
N ARG A 332 -12.33 7.25 29.12
CA ARG A 332 -13.01 5.93 29.12
C ARG A 332 -12.02 4.88 29.59
N ALA A 333 -12.52 3.72 29.97
CA ALA A 333 -11.67 2.55 30.16
C ALA A 333 -10.87 2.29 28.88
N GLU A 334 -9.66 1.81 29.02
CA GLU A 334 -8.79 1.54 27.87
C GLU A 334 -9.28 0.33 27.06
N ILE A 335 -9.92 -0.62 27.73
CA ILE A 335 -10.47 -1.89 27.19
C ILE A 335 -11.95 -1.96 27.57
#